data_c0a2401d5236f1ebdb4c2e7387f44e2e
#
_entry.id   c0a2401d5236f1ebdb4c2e7387f44e2e
#
_cell.length_a   1.000
_cell.length_b   1.000
_cell.length_c   1.000
_cell.angle_alpha   90.00
_cell.angle_beta   90.00
_cell.angle_gamma   90.00
#
_symmetry.space_group_name_H-M   'P 1'
#
loop_
_entity.id
_entity.type
_entity.pdbx_description
1 polymer ?
#
loop_
_entity_poly.entity_id
_entity_poly.type
_entity_poly.pdbx_seq_one_letter_code
_entity_poly.pdbx_strand_id
1 'polypeptide(L)'
;MAAYPRAELEEMVERWLQANRDAEKEGNWPKYLGAMYTDDAEYRWNIGPNEEFVARSRKEIEEWALGVQMEGFEEWRYPYHRILIDEKQGEVIGLWTQVSPAVREDGTHYQVEGIGGSWFRYGGNYKWEWQRDFFDLGNVKALFFELAGDGKLDPAVKTKIGKLAKGQLLPGHERLRPQPSLFKKLKGFMAMVRIALFNR
;
A
#
# COMPACT_ATOMS: atom_id res chain seq x y z
N MET A 1 -21.66 19.47 -13.94
CA MET A 1 -20.74 19.24 -15.08
C MET A 1 -19.66 18.31 -14.56
N ALA A 2 -19.09 17.45 -15.42
CA ALA A 2 -17.92 16.63 -15.04
C ALA A 2 -16.73 17.56 -14.71
N ALA A 3 -15.91 17.19 -13.72
CA ALA A 3 -14.72 17.96 -13.37
C ALA A 3 -13.68 17.90 -14.50
N TYR A 4 -13.60 16.73 -15.18
CA TYR A 4 -12.72 16.48 -16.31
C TYR A 4 -13.41 15.63 -17.38
N PRO A 5 -13.00 15.75 -18.68
CA PRO A 5 -13.51 14.88 -19.72
C PRO A 5 -13.20 13.41 -19.41
N ARG A 6 -14.18 12.53 -19.60
CA ARG A 6 -13.98 11.10 -19.35
C ARG A 6 -12.82 10.50 -20.15
N ALA A 7 -12.67 10.90 -21.42
CA ALA A 7 -11.58 10.43 -22.27
C ALA A 7 -10.17 10.78 -21.72
N GLU A 8 -10.03 11.95 -21.06
CA GLU A 8 -8.78 12.34 -20.42
C GLU A 8 -8.46 11.47 -19.19
N LEU A 9 -9.49 11.12 -18.39
CA LEU A 9 -9.33 10.22 -17.25
C LEU A 9 -8.99 8.79 -17.71
N GLU A 10 -9.63 8.31 -18.78
CA GLU A 10 -9.32 7.00 -19.36
C GLU A 10 -7.88 6.95 -19.88
N GLU A 11 -7.43 8.01 -20.59
CA GLU A 11 -6.04 8.09 -21.03
C GLU A 11 -5.06 8.17 -19.85
N MET A 12 -5.38 8.90 -18.78
CA MET A 12 -4.56 8.93 -17.57
C MET A 12 -4.44 7.53 -16.96
N VAL A 13 -5.53 6.78 -16.90
CA VAL A 13 -5.53 5.39 -16.40
C VAL A 13 -4.62 4.50 -17.27
N GLU A 14 -4.73 4.59 -18.60
CA GLU A 14 -3.88 3.79 -19.49
C GLU A 14 -2.39 4.12 -19.30
N ARG A 15 -2.04 5.39 -19.18
CA ARG A 15 -0.66 5.83 -18.89
C ARG A 15 -0.18 5.30 -17.53
N TRP A 16 -1.03 5.35 -16.52
CA TRP A 16 -0.74 4.80 -15.19
C TRP A 16 -0.51 3.29 -15.21
N LEU A 17 -1.38 2.54 -15.88
CA LEU A 17 -1.25 1.09 -16.00
C LEU A 17 0.01 0.71 -16.79
N GLN A 18 0.36 1.47 -17.83
CA GLN A 18 1.60 1.24 -18.57
C GLN A 18 2.82 1.53 -17.71
N ALA A 19 2.84 2.65 -16.98
CA ALA A 19 3.92 2.99 -16.06
C ALA A 19 4.12 1.95 -14.96
N ASN A 20 3.03 1.36 -14.44
CA ASN A 20 3.11 0.25 -13.48
C ASN A 20 3.76 -0.99 -14.11
N ARG A 21 3.35 -1.40 -15.33
CA ARG A 21 3.98 -2.53 -16.03
C ARG A 21 5.48 -2.32 -16.27
N ASP A 22 5.88 -1.09 -16.62
CA ASP A 22 7.28 -0.76 -16.84
C ASP A 22 8.08 -0.73 -15.53
N ALA A 23 7.47 -0.24 -14.44
CA ALA A 23 8.04 -0.27 -13.10
C ALA A 23 8.23 -1.71 -12.60
N GLU A 24 7.23 -2.57 -12.75
CA GLU A 24 7.31 -4.00 -12.40
C GLU A 24 8.40 -4.73 -13.19
N LYS A 25 8.52 -4.43 -14.49
CA LYS A 25 9.52 -5.06 -15.36
C LYS A 25 10.96 -4.72 -14.96
N GLU A 26 11.21 -3.49 -14.52
CA GLU A 26 12.55 -3.02 -14.16
C GLU A 26 12.82 -3.00 -12.65
N GLY A 27 11.81 -3.26 -11.82
CA GLY A 27 11.92 -3.13 -10.36
C GLY A 27 12.17 -1.68 -9.90
N ASN A 28 11.75 -0.68 -10.70
CA ASN A 28 12.10 0.73 -10.47
C ASN A 28 10.85 1.61 -10.46
N TRP A 29 10.18 1.65 -9.33
CA TRP A 29 8.94 2.37 -9.11
C TRP A 29 9.08 3.90 -9.21
N PRO A 30 10.11 4.55 -8.59
CA PRO A 30 10.27 6.00 -8.68
C PRO A 30 10.45 6.50 -10.12
N LYS A 31 11.22 5.76 -10.92
CA LYS A 31 11.53 6.13 -12.33
C LYS A 31 10.27 6.28 -13.18
N TYR A 32 9.31 5.38 -13.02
CA TYR A 32 8.14 5.31 -13.87
C TYR A 32 6.91 6.02 -13.30
N LEU A 33 6.72 5.96 -11.98
CA LEU A 33 5.51 6.50 -11.36
C LEU A 33 5.70 7.91 -10.79
N GLY A 34 6.91 8.29 -10.41
CA GLY A 34 7.16 9.59 -9.76
C GLY A 34 6.64 10.77 -10.56
N ALA A 35 6.93 10.81 -11.87
CA ALA A 35 6.49 11.89 -12.76
C ALA A 35 4.96 11.98 -12.97
N MET A 36 4.21 10.95 -12.53
CA MET A 36 2.76 10.90 -12.68
C MET A 36 2.00 11.62 -11.56
N TYR A 37 2.71 12.26 -10.63
CA TYR A 37 2.10 13.07 -9.56
C TYR A 37 2.35 14.56 -9.79
N THR A 38 1.42 15.40 -9.31
CA THR A 38 1.66 16.84 -9.19
C THR A 38 2.74 17.12 -8.15
N ASP A 39 3.37 18.29 -8.17
CA ASP A 39 4.47 18.60 -7.26
C ASP A 39 4.06 18.61 -5.78
N ASP A 40 2.79 18.95 -5.52
CA ASP A 40 2.14 19.04 -4.21
C ASP A 40 1.22 17.86 -3.90
N ALA A 41 1.32 16.76 -4.66
CA ALA A 41 0.49 15.58 -4.47
C ALA A 41 0.63 14.97 -3.08
N GLU A 42 -0.47 14.43 -2.57
CA GLU A 42 -0.48 13.66 -1.33
C GLU A 42 -0.74 12.17 -1.60
N TYR A 43 0.08 11.30 -0.99
CA TYR A 43 -0.10 9.86 -1.04
C TYR A 43 -0.11 9.25 0.36
N ARG A 44 -1.12 8.42 0.66
CA ARG A 44 -1.26 7.81 1.99
C ARG A 44 -1.85 6.41 1.98
N TRP A 45 -1.60 5.65 3.05
CA TRP A 45 -2.31 4.40 3.39
C TRP A 45 -2.21 4.09 4.87
N ASN A 46 -3.09 3.22 5.36
CA ASN A 46 -3.03 2.74 6.74
C ASN A 46 -1.94 1.66 6.89
N ILE A 47 -1.11 1.78 7.93
CA ILE A 47 -0.09 0.78 8.30
C ILE A 47 -0.59 -0.10 9.43
N GLY A 48 -1.48 0.43 10.24
CA GLY A 48 -2.04 -0.23 11.41
C GLY A 48 -3.19 0.57 12.01
N PRO A 49 -3.72 0.14 13.15
CA PRO A 49 -4.90 0.78 13.74
C PRO A 49 -4.67 2.22 14.21
N ASN A 50 -3.42 2.62 14.43
CA ASN A 50 -3.07 3.94 14.96
C ASN A 50 -1.93 4.60 14.18
N GLU A 51 -1.58 4.09 13.02
CA GLU A 51 -0.47 4.55 12.21
C GLU A 51 -0.86 4.59 10.75
N GLU A 52 -0.42 5.61 10.04
CA GLU A 52 -0.53 5.72 8.60
C GLU A 52 0.80 6.14 7.98
N PHE A 53 0.94 5.84 6.71
CA PHE A 53 1.96 6.44 5.85
C PHE A 53 1.37 7.67 5.18
N VAL A 54 2.16 8.76 5.10
CA VAL A 54 1.81 9.99 4.39
C VAL A 54 3.05 10.56 3.72
N ALA A 55 2.94 10.86 2.43
CA ALA A 55 3.86 11.70 1.67
C ALA A 55 3.08 12.90 1.13
N ARG A 56 3.62 14.13 1.25
CA ARG A 56 2.90 15.38 0.96
C ARG A 56 3.53 16.19 -0.17
N SER A 57 4.36 15.56 -0.97
CA SER A 57 4.94 16.13 -2.18
C SER A 57 5.37 15.02 -3.10
N ARG A 58 5.49 15.32 -4.40
CA ARG A 58 6.05 14.37 -5.38
C ARG A 58 7.42 13.85 -4.94
N LYS A 59 8.27 14.72 -4.40
CA LYS A 59 9.59 14.32 -3.91
C LYS A 59 9.49 13.27 -2.80
N GLU A 60 8.62 13.49 -1.80
CA GLU A 60 8.38 12.51 -0.73
C GLU A 60 7.75 11.22 -1.26
N ILE A 61 6.86 11.31 -2.25
CA ILE A 61 6.30 10.14 -2.92
C ILE A 61 7.41 9.32 -3.59
N GLU A 62 8.28 9.97 -4.38
CA GLU A 62 9.40 9.31 -5.05
C GLU A 62 10.39 8.67 -4.05
N GLU A 63 10.80 9.43 -3.03
CA GLU A 63 11.81 8.97 -2.07
C GLU A 63 11.24 7.94 -1.07
N TRP A 64 10.03 8.17 -0.56
CA TRP A 64 9.49 7.36 0.54
C TRP A 64 8.51 6.30 0.08
N ALA A 65 7.45 6.65 -0.67
CA ALA A 65 6.42 5.71 -1.08
C ALA A 65 6.95 4.72 -2.13
N LEU A 66 7.52 5.25 -3.21
CA LEU A 66 8.03 4.48 -4.34
C LEU A 66 9.47 4.00 -4.13
N GLY A 67 10.24 4.65 -3.25
CA GLY A 67 11.58 4.27 -2.85
C GLY A 67 11.57 3.38 -1.60
N VAL A 68 11.75 3.97 -0.40
CA VAL A 68 11.94 3.24 0.87
C VAL A 68 10.87 2.17 1.15
N GLN A 69 9.59 2.47 0.85
CA GLN A 69 8.53 1.49 1.09
C GLN A 69 8.60 0.31 0.12
N MET A 70 9.08 0.52 -1.10
CA MET A 70 9.19 -0.52 -2.12
C MET A 70 10.48 -1.35 -2.03
N GLU A 71 11.45 -1.00 -1.15
CA GLU A 71 12.62 -1.85 -0.91
C GLU A 71 12.20 -3.27 -0.47
N GLY A 72 12.67 -4.28 -1.19
CA GLY A 72 12.29 -5.69 -1.01
C GLY A 72 10.96 -6.08 -1.67
N PHE A 73 10.37 -5.16 -2.44
CA PHE A 73 9.19 -5.42 -3.28
C PHE A 73 9.47 -5.14 -4.76
N GLU A 74 10.72 -5.05 -5.17
CA GLU A 74 11.11 -4.70 -6.55
C GLU A 74 10.58 -5.71 -7.58
N GLU A 75 10.52 -7.00 -7.22
CA GLU A 75 10.03 -8.08 -8.07
C GLU A 75 8.55 -8.41 -7.85
N TRP A 76 7.87 -7.69 -6.96
CA TRP A 76 6.46 -7.90 -6.73
C TRP A 76 5.61 -7.29 -7.84
N ARG A 77 4.41 -7.87 -8.06
CA ARG A 77 3.47 -7.42 -9.06
C ARG A 77 2.16 -6.97 -8.42
N TYR A 78 1.54 -5.99 -9.07
CA TYR A 78 0.28 -5.39 -8.61
C TYR A 78 -0.75 -5.37 -9.75
N PRO A 79 -1.19 -6.55 -10.26
CA PRO A 79 -2.14 -6.61 -11.37
C PRO A 79 -3.47 -5.96 -10.99
N TYR A 80 -3.87 -4.98 -11.80
CA TYR A 80 -5.17 -4.33 -11.67
C TYR A 80 -6.25 -5.20 -12.30
N HIS A 81 -7.33 -5.46 -11.55
CA HIS A 81 -8.45 -6.30 -11.98
C HIS A 81 -9.64 -5.48 -12.44
N ARG A 82 -9.81 -4.28 -11.88
CA ARG A 82 -10.92 -3.40 -12.20
C ARG A 82 -10.53 -1.95 -11.98
N ILE A 83 -11.02 -1.09 -12.89
CA ILE A 83 -10.93 0.37 -12.77
C ILE A 83 -12.34 0.94 -12.77
N LEU A 84 -12.60 1.85 -11.86
CA LEU A 84 -13.85 2.62 -11.74
C LEU A 84 -13.50 4.10 -11.87
N ILE A 85 -14.19 4.81 -12.74
CA ILE A 85 -13.94 6.24 -13.01
C ILE A 85 -15.20 7.02 -12.66
N ASP A 86 -15.08 7.99 -11.75
CA ASP A 86 -16.08 9.02 -11.49
C ASP A 86 -15.63 10.34 -12.12
N GLU A 87 -16.14 10.60 -13.32
CA GLU A 87 -15.83 11.82 -14.07
C GLU A 87 -16.39 13.09 -13.44
N LYS A 88 -17.44 12.97 -12.60
CA LYS A 88 -18.04 14.14 -11.92
C LYS A 88 -17.11 14.66 -10.83
N GLN A 89 -16.41 13.77 -10.16
CA GLN A 89 -15.48 14.11 -9.09
C GLN A 89 -14.01 14.17 -9.59
N GLY A 90 -13.72 13.67 -10.79
CA GLY A 90 -12.35 13.50 -11.27
C GLY A 90 -11.61 12.42 -10.48
N GLU A 91 -12.32 11.38 -10.02
CA GLU A 91 -11.76 10.35 -9.17
C GLU A 91 -11.70 9.00 -9.89
N VAL A 92 -10.69 8.21 -9.53
CA VAL A 92 -10.49 6.86 -10.06
C VAL A 92 -10.21 5.89 -8.92
N ILE A 93 -10.86 4.73 -8.94
CA ILE A 93 -10.54 3.61 -8.05
C ILE A 93 -10.04 2.46 -8.88
N GLY A 94 -8.81 2.03 -8.61
CA GLY A 94 -8.22 0.82 -9.18
C GLY A 94 -8.13 -0.29 -8.15
N LEU A 95 -8.67 -1.47 -8.44
CA LEU A 95 -8.58 -2.66 -7.58
C LEU A 95 -7.48 -3.57 -8.10
N TRP A 96 -6.57 -3.97 -7.21
CA TRP A 96 -5.41 -4.79 -7.53
C TRP A 96 -5.14 -5.87 -6.47
N THR A 97 -4.31 -6.83 -6.82
CA THR A 97 -3.78 -7.86 -5.91
C THR A 97 -2.27 -7.68 -5.79
N GLN A 98 -1.73 -7.89 -4.59
CA GLN A 98 -0.28 -7.88 -4.35
C GLN A 98 0.27 -9.30 -4.45
N VAL A 99 1.12 -9.56 -5.43
CA VAL A 99 1.65 -10.89 -5.75
C VAL A 99 3.17 -10.92 -5.59
N SER A 100 3.66 -11.82 -4.74
CA SER A 100 5.08 -12.06 -4.53
C SER A 100 5.72 -12.83 -5.70
N PRO A 101 7.01 -12.62 -6.01
CA PRO A 101 7.74 -13.49 -6.94
C PRO A 101 7.94 -14.91 -6.39
N ALA A 102 7.89 -15.11 -5.07
CA ALA A 102 8.05 -16.41 -4.45
C ALA A 102 6.87 -17.35 -4.77
N VAL A 103 7.18 -18.65 -4.86
CA VAL A 103 6.24 -19.71 -5.21
C VAL A 103 6.18 -20.72 -4.08
N ARG A 104 4.97 -21.20 -3.73
CA ARG A 104 4.73 -22.28 -2.77
C ARG A 104 5.15 -23.63 -3.36
N GLU A 105 5.17 -24.67 -2.55
CA GLU A 105 5.50 -26.02 -2.99
C GLU A 105 4.52 -26.58 -4.03
N ASP A 106 3.26 -26.14 -4.00
CA ASP A 106 2.23 -26.51 -4.95
C ASP A 106 2.28 -25.74 -6.28
N GLY A 107 3.25 -24.84 -6.45
CA GLY A 107 3.43 -24.02 -7.63
C GLY A 107 2.61 -22.72 -7.64
N THR A 108 1.82 -22.43 -6.62
CA THR A 108 1.08 -21.17 -6.51
C THR A 108 1.98 -20.03 -5.99
N HIS A 109 1.73 -18.79 -6.46
CA HIS A 109 2.42 -17.63 -5.92
C HIS A 109 1.89 -17.28 -4.53
N TYR A 110 2.78 -16.78 -3.67
CA TYR A 110 2.36 -16.08 -2.45
C TYR A 110 1.72 -14.77 -2.87
N GLN A 111 0.51 -14.52 -2.42
CA GLN A 111 -0.22 -13.29 -2.70
C GLN A 111 -1.03 -12.84 -1.48
N VAL A 112 -1.30 -11.55 -1.39
CA VAL A 112 -2.22 -11.03 -0.37
C VAL A 112 -3.64 -11.39 -0.77
N GLU A 113 -4.29 -12.17 0.07
CA GLU A 113 -5.70 -12.51 -0.15
C GLU A 113 -6.60 -11.30 0.14
N GLY A 114 -7.75 -11.25 -0.53
CA GLY A 114 -8.70 -10.16 -0.40
C GLY A 114 -8.50 -9.07 -1.46
N ILE A 115 -9.01 -7.88 -1.16
CA ILE A 115 -9.01 -6.76 -2.09
C ILE A 115 -8.02 -5.71 -1.63
N GLY A 116 -7.08 -5.35 -2.52
CA GLY A 116 -6.30 -4.13 -2.48
C GLY A 116 -6.82 -3.13 -3.50
N GLY A 117 -6.57 -1.86 -3.27
CA GLY A 117 -6.96 -0.83 -4.22
C GLY A 117 -6.27 0.50 -3.94
N SER A 118 -6.29 1.32 -4.97
CA SER A 118 -5.85 2.71 -4.92
C SER A 118 -7.01 3.60 -5.31
N TRP A 119 -7.26 4.60 -4.51
CA TRP A 119 -8.19 5.67 -4.81
C TRP A 119 -7.39 6.91 -5.16
N PHE A 120 -7.63 7.43 -6.36
CA PHE A 120 -6.92 8.56 -6.92
C PHE A 120 -7.85 9.75 -7.11
N ARG A 121 -7.28 10.96 -7.01
CA ARG A 121 -7.88 12.18 -7.53
C ARG A 121 -6.96 12.74 -8.62
N TYR A 122 -7.58 13.09 -9.74
CA TYR A 122 -6.91 13.62 -10.90
C TYR A 122 -6.65 15.12 -10.75
N GLY A 123 -5.40 15.54 -10.93
CA GLY A 123 -4.95 16.94 -10.82
C GLY A 123 -4.81 17.65 -12.17
N GLY A 124 -5.27 17.02 -13.27
CA GLY A 124 -5.05 17.56 -14.63
C GLY A 124 -3.69 17.21 -15.19
N ASN A 125 -3.49 17.50 -16.49
CA ASN A 125 -2.21 17.29 -17.21
C ASN A 125 -1.63 15.88 -17.06
N TYR A 126 -2.49 14.87 -17.02
CA TYR A 126 -2.13 13.46 -16.83
C TYR A 126 -1.32 13.20 -15.56
N LYS A 127 -1.77 13.80 -14.43
CA LYS A 127 -1.14 13.65 -13.11
C LYS A 127 -2.18 13.42 -12.03
N TRP A 128 -1.80 12.63 -11.03
CA TRP A 128 -2.55 12.48 -9.78
C TRP A 128 -2.15 13.58 -8.79
N GLU A 129 -3.14 14.25 -8.21
CA GLU A 129 -2.92 15.20 -7.11
C GLU A 129 -3.06 14.54 -5.74
N TRP A 130 -3.73 13.37 -5.71
CA TRP A 130 -3.95 12.65 -4.47
C TRP A 130 -4.12 11.16 -4.74
N GLN A 131 -3.59 10.33 -3.82
CA GLN A 131 -3.76 8.88 -3.80
C GLN A 131 -3.92 8.37 -2.39
N ARG A 132 -4.83 7.43 -2.21
CA ARG A 132 -4.95 6.63 -1.00
C ARG A 132 -5.05 5.15 -1.35
N ASP A 133 -4.10 4.38 -0.83
CA ASP A 133 -4.22 2.93 -0.92
C ASP A 133 -5.00 2.37 0.26
N PHE A 134 -5.71 1.30 -0.02
CA PHE A 134 -6.42 0.51 0.97
C PHE A 134 -6.20 -0.98 0.68
N PHE A 135 -5.99 -1.75 1.72
CA PHE A 135 -5.79 -3.19 1.65
C PHE A 135 -6.07 -3.83 3.01
N ASP A 136 -6.29 -5.16 3.00
CA ASP A 136 -6.50 -5.90 4.23
C ASP A 136 -5.17 -6.15 4.94
N LEU A 137 -4.90 -5.34 5.97
CA LEU A 137 -3.69 -5.47 6.79
C LEU A 137 -3.60 -6.81 7.53
N GLY A 138 -4.72 -7.46 7.81
CA GLY A 138 -4.74 -8.79 8.41
C GLY A 138 -4.15 -9.81 7.44
N ASN A 139 -4.59 -9.79 6.19
CA ASN A 139 -4.12 -10.69 5.15
C ASN A 139 -2.65 -10.40 4.75
N VAL A 140 -2.25 -9.11 4.68
CA VAL A 140 -0.84 -8.75 4.47
C VAL A 140 0.05 -9.34 5.57
N LYS A 141 -0.36 -9.21 6.84
CA LYS A 141 0.40 -9.78 7.96
C LYS A 141 0.45 -11.31 7.91
N ALA A 142 -0.68 -11.96 7.60
CA ALA A 142 -0.73 -13.42 7.46
C ALA A 142 0.24 -13.90 6.39
N LEU A 143 0.27 -13.25 5.21
CA LEU A 143 1.21 -13.57 4.14
C LEU A 143 2.67 -13.38 4.59
N PHE A 144 2.98 -12.31 5.30
CA PHE A 144 4.35 -12.07 5.77
C PHE A 144 4.80 -13.10 6.83
N PHE A 145 3.87 -13.56 7.68
CA PHE A 145 4.17 -14.68 8.59
C PHE A 145 4.43 -15.97 7.83
N GLU A 146 3.65 -16.28 6.79
CA GLU A 146 3.87 -17.45 5.94
C GLU A 146 5.24 -17.37 5.24
N LEU A 147 5.53 -16.26 4.52
CA LEU A 147 6.82 -16.03 3.87
C LEU A 147 8.01 -16.11 4.84
N ALA A 148 7.85 -15.63 6.06
CA ALA A 148 8.89 -15.69 7.09
C ALA A 148 9.10 -17.13 7.57
N GLY A 149 8.03 -17.89 7.80
CA GLY A 149 8.07 -19.31 8.20
C GLY A 149 8.77 -20.18 7.16
N ASP A 150 8.52 -19.90 5.88
CA ASP A 150 9.10 -20.63 4.75
C ASP A 150 10.49 -20.10 4.33
N GLY A 151 11.03 -19.12 5.07
CA GLY A 151 12.34 -18.54 4.80
C GLY A 151 12.41 -17.65 3.55
N LYS A 152 11.27 -17.32 2.95
CA LYS A 152 11.14 -16.61 1.67
C LYS A 152 10.89 -15.09 1.81
N LEU A 153 10.80 -14.58 3.04
CA LEU A 153 10.66 -13.14 3.26
C LEU A 153 11.96 -12.41 2.91
N ASP A 154 11.84 -11.34 2.12
CA ASP A 154 12.99 -10.54 1.68
C ASP A 154 13.77 -9.93 2.85
N PRO A 155 15.13 -9.86 2.79
CA PRO A 155 15.96 -9.27 3.85
C PRO A 155 15.65 -7.79 4.14
N ALA A 156 15.34 -6.98 3.14
CA ALA A 156 14.97 -5.57 3.32
C ALA A 156 13.63 -5.45 4.08
N VAL A 157 12.65 -6.29 3.73
CA VAL A 157 11.36 -6.38 4.43
C VAL A 157 11.57 -6.82 5.89
N LYS A 158 12.41 -7.85 6.15
CA LYS A 158 12.79 -8.26 7.51
C LYS A 158 13.39 -7.10 8.32
N THR A 159 14.27 -6.33 7.69
CA THR A 159 14.91 -5.16 8.32
C THR A 159 13.87 -4.10 8.69
N LYS A 160 12.94 -3.77 7.80
CA LYS A 160 11.85 -2.82 8.05
C LYS A 160 10.95 -3.28 9.20
N ILE A 161 10.52 -4.54 9.18
CA ILE A 161 9.74 -5.14 10.28
C ILE A 161 10.50 -5.04 11.61
N GLY A 162 11.80 -5.34 11.60
CA GLY A 162 12.64 -5.24 12.80
C GLY A 162 12.75 -3.82 13.36
N LYS A 163 12.84 -2.80 12.51
CA LYS A 163 12.81 -1.37 12.92
C LYS A 163 11.46 -1.02 13.55
N LEU A 164 10.36 -1.37 12.89
CA LEU A 164 9.00 -1.10 13.39
C LEU A 164 8.72 -1.80 14.73
N ALA A 165 9.17 -3.06 14.89
CA ALA A 165 9.04 -3.79 16.15
C ALA A 165 9.77 -3.11 17.31
N LYS A 166 10.87 -2.39 17.04
CA LYS A 166 11.61 -1.57 18.02
C LYS A 166 11.00 -0.17 18.23
N GLY A 167 9.85 0.12 17.60
CA GLY A 167 9.18 1.42 17.69
C GLY A 167 9.84 2.52 16.86
N GLN A 168 10.77 2.18 15.96
CA GLN A 168 11.37 3.12 15.02
C GLN A 168 10.40 3.35 13.87
N LEU A 169 10.06 4.61 13.60
CA LEU A 169 9.23 4.98 12.45
C LEU A 169 10.11 5.05 11.19
N LEU A 170 9.58 4.56 10.09
CA LEU A 170 10.17 4.76 8.76
C LEU A 170 9.76 6.13 8.20
N PRO A 171 10.46 6.66 7.18
CA PRO A 171 10.03 7.88 6.50
C PRO A 171 8.55 7.81 6.08
N GLY A 172 7.82 8.87 6.27
CA GLY A 172 6.39 8.97 5.98
C GLY A 172 5.45 8.31 7.01
N HIS A 173 5.96 7.55 8.00
CA HIS A 173 5.12 6.95 9.02
C HIS A 173 4.71 7.97 10.08
N GLU A 174 3.40 8.10 10.30
CA GLU A 174 2.82 8.99 11.30
C GLU A 174 1.91 8.23 12.26
N ARG A 175 1.89 8.67 13.53
CA ARG A 175 0.97 8.13 14.52
C ARG A 175 -0.30 8.97 14.59
N LEU A 176 -1.43 8.34 14.33
CA LEU A 176 -2.74 8.98 14.41
C LEU A 176 -3.19 9.21 15.86
N ARG A 177 -2.72 8.39 16.77
CA ARG A 177 -3.05 8.45 18.20
C ARG A 177 -1.87 8.02 19.06
N PRO A 178 -1.79 8.50 20.32
CA PRO A 178 -0.84 7.96 21.28
C PRO A 178 -1.02 6.45 21.45
N GLN A 179 0.08 5.73 21.54
CA GLN A 179 0.04 4.30 21.82
C GLN A 179 -0.64 4.02 23.16
N PRO A 180 -1.56 3.06 23.26
CA PRO A 180 -2.16 2.68 24.53
C PRO A 180 -1.08 2.14 25.47
N SER A 181 -1.17 2.49 26.75
CA SER A 181 -0.24 2.00 27.77
C SER A 181 -0.24 0.46 27.80
N LEU A 182 0.87 -0.13 28.27
CA LEU A 182 0.99 -1.57 28.41
C LEU A 182 -0.15 -2.16 29.25
N PHE A 183 -0.58 -1.45 30.29
CA PHE A 183 -1.70 -1.84 31.13
C PHE A 183 -3.03 -1.92 30.34
N LYS A 184 -3.31 -0.92 29.48
CA LYS A 184 -4.49 -0.95 28.60
C LYS A 184 -4.45 -2.09 27.60
N LYS A 185 -3.27 -2.37 27.01
CA LYS A 185 -3.08 -3.50 26.10
C LYS A 185 -3.34 -4.83 26.81
N LEU A 186 -2.77 -5.02 28.01
CA LEU A 186 -2.97 -6.23 28.82
C LEU A 186 -4.44 -6.39 29.24
N LYS A 187 -5.09 -5.32 29.69
CA LYS A 187 -6.52 -5.35 30.05
C LYS A 187 -7.39 -5.77 28.86
N GLY A 188 -7.12 -5.23 27.67
CA GLY A 188 -7.81 -5.62 26.43
C GLY A 188 -7.59 -7.10 26.07
N PHE A 189 -6.34 -7.56 26.14
CA PHE A 189 -6.01 -8.96 25.91
C PHE A 189 -6.75 -9.90 26.88
N MET A 190 -6.71 -9.61 28.18
CA MET A 190 -7.41 -10.41 29.20
C MET A 190 -8.94 -10.42 28.99
N ALA A 191 -9.52 -9.31 28.55
CA ALA A 191 -10.93 -9.25 28.17
C ALA A 191 -11.26 -10.17 26.99
N MET A 192 -10.42 -10.17 25.94
CA MET A 192 -10.60 -11.06 24.79
C MET A 192 -10.44 -12.54 25.16
N VAL A 193 -9.45 -12.88 25.99
CA VAL A 193 -9.29 -14.25 26.53
C VAL A 193 -10.53 -14.67 27.31
N ARG A 194 -11.07 -13.80 28.17
CA ARG A 194 -12.30 -14.08 28.92
C ARG A 194 -13.50 -14.34 28.01
N ILE A 195 -13.68 -13.52 26.97
CA ILE A 195 -14.74 -13.73 25.97
C ILE A 195 -14.56 -15.07 25.26
N ALA A 196 -13.34 -15.38 24.80
CA ALA A 196 -13.03 -16.61 24.06
C ALA A 196 -13.27 -17.89 24.91
N LEU A 197 -12.92 -17.84 26.23
CA LEU A 197 -13.02 -19.02 27.09
C LEU A 197 -14.39 -19.17 27.76
N PHE A 198 -15.08 -18.08 28.05
CA PHE A 198 -16.27 -18.10 28.91
C PHE A 198 -17.53 -17.52 28.24
N ASN A 199 -17.40 -17.07 26.99
CA ASN A 199 -18.51 -16.49 26.21
C ASN A 199 -19.29 -15.37 26.96
N ARG A 200 -18.56 -14.54 27.75
CA ARG A 200 -19.12 -13.49 28.62
C ARG A 200 -18.43 -12.18 28.46
#